data_6d36de78b46d70938402eabf7bdf72f8
#
_entry.id   6d36de78b46d70938402eabf7bdf72f8
#
_cell.length_a   1.000
_cell.length_b   1.000
_cell.length_c   1.000
_cell.angle_alpha   90.00
_cell.angle_beta   90.00
_cell.angle_gamma   90.00
#
_symmetry.space_group_name_H-M   'P 1'
#
loop_
_entity.id
_entity.type
_entity.pdbx_description
1 polymer ?
#
loop_
_entity_poly.entity_id
_entity_poly.type
_entity_poly.pdbx_seq_one_letter_code
_entity_poly.pdbx_strand_id
1 'polypeptide(L)'
;MITIWVPKRLVEIDLYNVAAQSPAALAEMSEKSYRQRVAYAAQKIRDSRAKIVMLTGPSASGKTTSAHKVAEALEASGTPAHVISLDNFFKGAQYYPRLPDGTLDYENPDTLDMPLIRQCLSDLSTTGKTVLPIYDFTTESRSSETETLDLKGGVCIVEGIHALNPELTGLVKGDDVYRIYAGLREEYCIDGRRVINTQDIRLCRRTLRDAAARGRSPAKTLAMWDRVLDGETRYIKGFKTTADFLLDTSFTYELGLIAKLLRPVSQRFTLEGHNAELWDETARRFEHVAPVKLELLPADSMLREFYAGEV
;
A
#
# COMPACT_ATOMS: atom_id res chain seq x y z
N MET A 1 24.82 3.58 6.30
CA MET A 1 23.89 3.28 5.21
C MET A 1 23.27 4.60 4.73
N ILE A 2 23.20 4.86 3.43
CA ILE A 2 22.62 6.12 2.91
C ILE A 2 21.17 5.81 2.53
N THR A 3 20.22 6.39 3.27
CA THR A 3 18.79 6.30 2.90
C THR A 3 18.55 7.12 1.63
N ILE A 4 18.04 6.48 0.59
CA ILE A 4 17.63 7.18 -0.64
C ILE A 4 16.31 7.89 -0.36
N TRP A 5 16.40 9.20 -0.13
CA TRP A 5 15.23 10.03 0.13
C TRP A 5 14.63 10.55 -1.19
N VAL A 6 13.40 10.15 -1.48
CA VAL A 6 12.63 10.66 -2.62
C VAL A 6 11.71 11.78 -2.15
N PRO A 7 11.92 13.04 -2.55
CA PRO A 7 11.04 14.15 -2.16
C PRO A 7 9.64 13.99 -2.78
N LYS A 8 8.66 14.63 -2.20
CA LYS A 8 7.36 14.79 -2.84
C LYS A 8 7.48 15.74 -4.03
N ARG A 9 6.82 15.39 -5.13
CA ARG A 9 6.69 16.24 -6.32
C ARG A 9 5.35 16.95 -6.27
N LEU A 10 5.38 18.25 -6.54
CA LEU A 10 4.20 19.07 -6.70
C LEU A 10 3.95 19.26 -8.19
N VAL A 11 2.80 18.79 -8.67
CA VAL A 11 2.42 18.82 -10.10
C VAL A 11 1.28 19.80 -10.27
N GLU A 12 1.43 20.78 -11.19
CA GLU A 12 0.35 21.69 -11.54
C GLU A 12 -0.77 20.94 -12.26
N ILE A 13 -2.03 21.15 -11.82
CA ILE A 13 -3.21 20.51 -12.42
C ILE A 13 -3.37 20.92 -13.88
N ASP A 14 -3.04 22.17 -14.23
CA ASP A 14 -3.10 22.63 -15.62
C ASP A 14 -2.10 21.90 -16.52
N LEU A 15 -0.88 21.63 -16.05
CA LEU A 15 0.09 20.82 -16.79
C LEU A 15 -0.36 19.36 -16.93
N TYR A 16 -0.95 18.82 -15.85
CA TYR A 16 -1.59 17.52 -15.92
C TYR A 16 -2.70 17.49 -16.98
N ASN A 17 -3.59 18.50 -17.00
CA ASN A 17 -4.71 18.59 -17.94
C ASN A 17 -4.22 18.67 -19.41
N VAL A 18 -3.12 19.37 -19.66
CA VAL A 18 -2.46 19.38 -20.97
C VAL A 18 -1.97 17.97 -21.35
N ALA A 19 -1.29 17.28 -20.44
CA ALA A 19 -0.82 15.92 -20.68
C ALA A 19 -1.98 14.91 -20.87
N ALA A 20 -3.10 15.12 -20.18
CA ALA A 20 -4.31 14.31 -20.28
C ALA A 20 -5.05 14.45 -21.62
N GLN A 21 -4.68 15.39 -22.48
CA GLN A 21 -5.14 15.45 -23.88
C GLN A 21 -4.61 14.26 -24.71
N SER A 22 -3.51 13.63 -24.26
CA SER A 22 -2.98 12.39 -24.80
C SER A 22 -2.99 11.28 -23.73
N PRO A 23 -4.17 10.82 -23.30
CA PRO A 23 -4.30 10.02 -22.07
C PRO A 23 -3.62 8.64 -22.17
N ALA A 24 -3.56 8.05 -23.38
CA ALA A 24 -2.85 6.79 -23.58
C ALA A 24 -1.34 6.94 -23.38
N ALA A 25 -0.73 8.00 -23.90
CA ALA A 25 0.68 8.28 -23.72
C ALA A 25 1.00 8.59 -22.25
N LEU A 26 0.13 9.35 -21.58
CA LEU A 26 0.27 9.66 -20.15
C LEU A 26 0.21 8.38 -19.28
N ALA A 27 -0.72 7.47 -19.58
CA ALA A 27 -0.83 6.18 -18.89
C ALA A 27 0.43 5.33 -19.12
N GLU A 28 0.87 5.18 -20.37
CA GLU A 28 2.07 4.41 -20.73
C GLU A 28 3.33 4.95 -20.02
N MET A 29 3.54 6.27 -20.01
CA MET A 29 4.67 6.91 -19.34
C MET A 29 4.63 6.67 -17.83
N SER A 30 3.46 6.78 -17.21
CA SER A 30 3.28 6.56 -15.77
C SER A 30 3.58 5.12 -15.38
N GLU A 31 3.05 4.15 -16.14
CA GLU A 31 3.27 2.73 -15.94
C GLU A 31 4.74 2.34 -16.16
N LYS A 32 5.36 2.86 -17.23
CA LYS A 32 6.80 2.65 -17.50
C LYS A 32 7.64 3.18 -16.36
N SER A 33 7.34 4.38 -15.86
CA SER A 33 8.04 4.99 -14.73
C SER A 33 7.91 4.14 -13.45
N TYR A 34 6.72 3.59 -13.17
CA TYR A 34 6.53 2.69 -12.03
C TYR A 34 7.33 1.40 -12.19
N ARG A 35 7.27 0.74 -13.37
CA ARG A 35 8.09 -0.47 -13.64
C ARG A 35 9.59 -0.21 -13.45
N GLN A 36 10.09 0.96 -13.86
CA GLN A 36 11.49 1.34 -13.65
C GLN A 36 11.83 1.48 -12.16
N ARG A 37 10.92 2.08 -11.35
CA ARG A 37 11.11 2.18 -9.89
C ARG A 37 11.13 0.81 -9.21
N VAL A 38 10.26 -0.10 -9.62
CA VAL A 38 10.24 -1.50 -9.14
C VAL A 38 11.52 -2.24 -9.51
N ALA A 39 11.95 -2.16 -10.77
CA ALA A 39 13.20 -2.77 -11.23
C ALA A 39 14.42 -2.24 -10.47
N TYR A 40 14.44 -0.93 -10.19
CA TYR A 40 15.51 -0.32 -9.40
C TYR A 40 15.49 -0.78 -7.93
N ALA A 41 14.30 -0.93 -7.33
CA ALA A 41 14.16 -1.51 -5.99
C ALA A 41 14.70 -2.95 -5.95
N ALA A 42 14.34 -3.80 -6.92
CA ALA A 42 14.86 -5.17 -7.04
C ALA A 42 16.37 -5.21 -7.20
N GLN A 43 16.96 -4.30 -7.99
CA GLN A 43 18.42 -4.15 -8.11
C GLN A 43 19.05 -3.83 -6.75
N LYS A 44 18.50 -2.86 -6.00
CA LYS A 44 19.01 -2.47 -4.68
C LYS A 44 18.93 -3.59 -3.65
N ILE A 45 17.88 -4.41 -3.70
CA ILE A 45 17.77 -5.60 -2.85
C ILE A 45 18.92 -6.57 -3.16
N ARG A 46 19.18 -6.88 -4.44
CA ARG A 46 20.28 -7.75 -4.83
C ARG A 46 21.64 -7.20 -4.41
N ASP A 47 21.86 -5.90 -4.62
CA ASP A 47 23.13 -5.23 -4.24
C ASP A 47 23.37 -5.31 -2.73
N SER A 48 22.32 -5.26 -1.92
CA SER A 48 22.39 -5.36 -0.46
C SER A 48 22.72 -6.77 0.04
N ARG A 49 22.45 -7.81 -0.77
CA ARG A 49 22.54 -9.24 -0.42
C ARG A 49 21.64 -9.63 0.75
N ALA A 50 20.66 -8.82 1.10
CA ALA A 50 19.71 -9.12 2.16
C ALA A 50 18.84 -10.32 1.76
N LYS A 51 18.59 -11.20 2.71
CA LYS A 51 17.70 -12.37 2.53
C LYS A 51 16.25 -12.04 2.86
N ILE A 52 16.03 -11.03 3.70
CA ILE A 52 14.72 -10.59 4.14
C ILE A 52 14.54 -9.12 3.76
N VAL A 53 13.45 -8.84 3.07
CA VAL A 53 13.01 -7.48 2.73
C VAL A 53 11.78 -7.18 3.57
N MET A 54 11.83 -6.10 4.35
CA MET A 54 10.70 -5.60 5.12
C MET A 54 10.07 -4.44 4.36
N LEU A 55 8.86 -4.65 3.83
CA LEU A 55 8.18 -3.66 3.01
C LEU A 55 6.94 -3.14 3.74
N THR A 56 6.97 -1.88 4.14
CA THR A 56 5.83 -1.20 4.75
C THR A 56 5.30 -0.07 3.87
N GLY A 57 4.17 0.45 4.27
CA GLY A 57 3.53 1.63 3.70
C GLY A 57 2.16 1.84 4.31
N PRO A 58 1.63 3.07 4.28
CA PRO A 58 0.33 3.35 4.85
C PRO A 58 -0.79 2.65 4.08
N SER A 59 -2.00 2.63 4.65
CA SER A 59 -3.16 2.03 3.99
C SER A 59 -3.39 2.62 2.59
N ALA A 60 -3.73 1.77 1.62
CA ALA A 60 -3.93 2.11 0.21
C ALA A 60 -2.71 2.77 -0.48
N SER A 61 -1.50 2.51 0.00
CA SER A 61 -0.27 2.94 -0.68
C SER A 61 0.14 2.03 -1.85
N GLY A 62 -0.50 0.87 -2.04
CA GLY A 62 -0.11 -0.14 -3.04
C GLY A 62 1.04 -1.04 -2.59
N LYS A 63 1.28 -1.18 -1.27
CA LYS A 63 2.38 -1.98 -0.72
C LYS A 63 2.30 -3.45 -1.12
N THR A 64 1.13 -4.08 -1.01
CA THR A 64 0.95 -5.51 -1.29
C THR A 64 1.26 -5.83 -2.75
N THR A 65 0.62 -5.11 -3.68
CA THR A 65 0.89 -5.31 -5.11
C THR A 65 2.34 -4.94 -5.46
N SER A 66 2.91 -3.88 -4.83
CA SER A 66 4.32 -3.53 -5.04
C SER A 66 5.28 -4.60 -4.54
N ALA A 67 4.97 -5.30 -3.43
CA ALA A 67 5.77 -6.42 -2.94
C ALA A 67 5.81 -7.55 -3.98
N HIS A 68 4.67 -7.92 -4.56
CA HIS A 68 4.60 -8.92 -5.64
C HIS A 68 5.34 -8.45 -6.90
N LYS A 69 5.20 -7.18 -7.31
CA LYS A 69 5.94 -6.64 -8.47
C LYS A 69 7.45 -6.62 -8.25
N VAL A 70 7.91 -6.37 -7.04
CA VAL A 70 9.34 -6.47 -6.69
C VAL A 70 9.81 -7.92 -6.72
N ALA A 71 9.00 -8.87 -6.22
CA ALA A 71 9.29 -10.30 -6.31
C ALA A 71 9.40 -10.78 -7.78
N GLU A 72 8.42 -10.42 -8.63
CA GLU A 72 8.45 -10.70 -10.08
C GLU A 72 9.74 -10.15 -10.74
N ALA A 73 10.17 -8.93 -10.38
CA ALA A 73 11.38 -8.33 -10.92
C ALA A 73 12.68 -9.01 -10.42
N LEU A 74 12.68 -9.52 -9.19
CA LEU A 74 13.78 -10.34 -8.64
C LEU A 74 13.86 -11.68 -9.38
N GLU A 75 12.73 -12.36 -9.56
CA GLU A 75 12.64 -13.64 -10.28
C GLU A 75 13.07 -13.51 -11.75
N ALA A 76 12.62 -12.46 -12.45
CA ALA A 76 13.03 -12.15 -13.81
C ALA A 76 14.55 -11.91 -13.92
N SER A 77 15.21 -11.56 -12.83
CA SER A 77 16.66 -11.41 -12.75
C SER A 77 17.41 -12.63 -12.22
N GLY A 78 16.72 -13.78 -12.07
CA GLY A 78 17.28 -15.05 -11.61
C GLY A 78 17.41 -15.19 -10.09
N THR A 79 16.78 -14.31 -9.31
CA THR A 79 16.75 -14.39 -7.83
C THR A 79 15.37 -14.88 -7.40
N PRO A 80 15.22 -16.11 -6.86
CA PRO A 80 13.94 -16.57 -6.33
C PRO A 80 13.43 -15.60 -5.26
N ALA A 81 12.13 -15.30 -5.27
CA ALA A 81 11.54 -14.37 -4.32
C ALA A 81 10.16 -14.82 -3.89
N HIS A 82 9.85 -14.65 -2.61
CA HIS A 82 8.57 -15.01 -2.02
C HIS A 82 8.02 -13.85 -1.21
N VAL A 83 6.70 -13.65 -1.27
CA VAL A 83 6.02 -12.61 -0.50
C VAL A 83 5.26 -13.24 0.66
N ILE A 84 5.45 -12.70 1.86
CA ILE A 84 4.68 -13.03 3.05
C ILE A 84 3.91 -11.79 3.48
N SER A 85 2.58 -11.89 3.60
CA SER A 85 1.78 -10.83 4.19
C SER A 85 1.69 -10.97 5.70
N LEU A 86 1.99 -9.88 6.43
CA LEU A 86 1.78 -9.82 7.87
C LEU A 86 0.30 -9.92 8.25
N ASP A 87 -0.60 -9.62 7.33
CA ASP A 87 -2.04 -9.75 7.57
C ASP A 87 -2.45 -11.22 7.84
N ASN A 88 -1.67 -12.20 7.39
CA ASN A 88 -1.89 -13.61 7.74
C ASN A 88 -1.62 -13.93 9.22
N PHE A 89 -0.93 -13.05 9.93
CA PHE A 89 -0.57 -13.23 11.32
C PHE A 89 -1.51 -12.56 12.32
N PHE A 90 -2.65 -12.04 11.88
CA PHE A 90 -3.64 -11.51 12.79
C PHE A 90 -4.14 -12.57 13.79
N LYS A 91 -4.35 -12.15 15.04
CA LYS A 91 -4.81 -13.03 16.15
C LYS A 91 -6.29 -13.38 16.07
N GLY A 92 -7.09 -12.55 15.40
CA GLY A 92 -8.55 -12.55 15.42
C GLY A 92 -9.13 -11.40 16.24
N ALA A 93 -10.27 -10.86 15.81
CA ALA A 93 -10.85 -9.62 16.31
C ALA A 93 -11.11 -9.61 17.82
N GLN A 94 -11.38 -10.78 18.44
CA GLN A 94 -11.63 -10.92 19.88
C GLN A 94 -10.40 -10.58 20.75
N TYR A 95 -9.20 -10.60 20.18
CA TYR A 95 -7.93 -10.31 20.87
C TYR A 95 -7.39 -8.91 20.57
N TYR A 96 -8.09 -8.12 19.76
CA TYR A 96 -7.60 -6.81 19.38
C TYR A 96 -7.70 -5.80 20.52
N PRO A 97 -6.70 -4.91 20.66
CA PRO A 97 -6.77 -3.80 21.58
C PRO A 97 -7.99 -2.91 21.30
N ARG A 98 -8.45 -2.21 22.32
CA ARG A 98 -9.55 -1.25 22.18
C ARG A 98 -9.06 0.16 22.37
N LEU A 99 -9.63 1.07 21.58
CA LEU A 99 -9.49 2.51 21.74
C LEU A 99 -10.28 2.98 22.98
N PRO A 100 -10.03 4.20 23.48
CA PRO A 100 -10.75 4.75 24.63
C PRO A 100 -12.28 4.80 24.46
N ASP A 101 -12.77 4.87 23.24
CA ASP A 101 -14.20 4.84 22.91
C ASP A 101 -14.79 3.40 22.87
N GLY A 102 -13.98 2.38 23.20
CA GLY A 102 -14.36 0.97 23.23
C GLY A 102 -14.32 0.26 21.87
N THR A 103 -14.05 0.96 20.79
CA THR A 103 -13.92 0.36 19.45
C THR A 103 -12.57 -0.35 19.29
N LEU A 104 -12.49 -1.30 18.34
CA LEU A 104 -11.26 -2.05 18.07
C LEU A 104 -10.21 -1.17 17.39
N ASP A 105 -8.96 -1.26 17.85
CA ASP A 105 -7.80 -0.62 17.24
C ASP A 105 -7.13 -1.58 16.23
N TYR A 106 -7.63 -1.56 14.99
CA TYR A 106 -7.13 -2.43 13.90
C TYR A 106 -5.72 -2.07 13.42
N GLU A 107 -5.25 -0.86 13.72
CA GLU A 107 -3.92 -0.40 13.30
C GLU A 107 -2.85 -0.70 14.37
N ASN A 108 -3.22 -1.24 15.52
CA ASN A 108 -2.30 -1.53 16.61
C ASN A 108 -1.44 -2.77 16.30
N PRO A 109 -0.11 -2.74 16.49
CA PRO A 109 0.77 -3.90 16.26
C PRO A 109 0.39 -5.12 17.14
N ASP A 110 -0.25 -4.92 18.28
CA ASP A 110 -0.71 -6.01 19.15
C ASP A 110 -1.85 -6.86 18.54
N THR A 111 -2.42 -6.44 17.41
CA THR A 111 -3.33 -7.28 16.60
C THR A 111 -2.61 -8.48 15.98
N LEU A 112 -1.30 -8.40 15.82
CA LEU A 112 -0.45 -9.43 15.23
C LEU A 112 0.05 -10.43 16.27
N ASP A 113 0.20 -11.69 15.85
CA ASP A 113 0.85 -12.75 16.63
C ASP A 113 2.37 -12.61 16.53
N MET A 114 2.93 -11.69 17.32
CA MET A 114 4.36 -11.40 17.32
C MET A 114 5.24 -12.63 17.63
N PRO A 115 4.87 -13.54 18.58
CA PRO A 115 5.61 -14.80 18.79
C PRO A 115 5.68 -15.67 17.53
N LEU A 116 4.58 -15.82 16.80
CA LEU A 116 4.55 -16.64 15.59
C LEU A 116 5.35 -15.99 14.44
N ILE A 117 5.25 -14.67 14.26
CA ILE A 117 6.08 -13.94 13.29
C ILE A 117 7.57 -14.14 13.62
N ARG A 118 7.93 -14.01 14.89
CA ARG A 118 9.31 -14.24 15.36
C ARG A 118 9.80 -15.63 15.00
N GLN A 119 8.98 -16.66 15.25
CA GLN A 119 9.31 -18.04 14.90
C GLN A 119 9.52 -18.19 13.40
N CYS A 120 8.57 -17.72 12.58
CA CYS A 120 8.68 -17.81 11.12
C CYS A 120 9.93 -17.11 10.55
N LEU A 121 10.25 -15.91 11.03
CA LEU A 121 11.44 -15.16 10.59
C LEU A 121 12.74 -15.86 11.04
N SER A 122 12.77 -16.43 12.25
CA SER A 122 13.89 -17.22 12.73
C SER A 122 14.11 -18.47 11.88
N ASP A 123 13.05 -19.19 11.57
CA ASP A 123 13.10 -20.41 10.74
C ASP A 123 13.62 -20.07 9.32
N LEU A 124 13.09 -19.01 8.70
CA LEU A 124 13.54 -18.55 7.39
C LEU A 124 15.01 -18.14 7.37
N SER A 125 15.48 -17.46 8.42
CA SER A 125 16.87 -17.01 8.50
C SER A 125 17.85 -18.16 8.73
N THR A 126 17.43 -19.24 9.40
CA THR A 126 18.28 -20.38 9.79
C THR A 126 18.21 -21.54 8.80
N THR A 127 17.01 -21.91 8.38
CA THR A 127 16.77 -23.11 7.54
C THR A 127 16.31 -22.78 6.13
N GLY A 128 15.87 -21.54 5.88
CA GLY A 128 15.22 -21.12 4.62
C GLY A 128 13.80 -21.64 4.46
N LYS A 129 13.22 -22.28 5.49
CA LYS A 129 11.86 -22.86 5.44
C LYS A 129 11.06 -22.46 6.67
N THR A 130 9.74 -22.32 6.50
CA THR A 130 8.80 -22.10 7.61
C THR A 130 7.40 -22.54 7.24
N VAL A 131 6.51 -22.56 8.23
CA VAL A 131 5.08 -22.81 8.05
C VAL A 131 4.33 -21.51 8.36
N LEU A 132 3.59 -21.01 7.38
CA LEU A 132 2.84 -19.76 7.46
C LEU A 132 1.39 -20.02 7.87
N PRO A 133 0.82 -19.19 8.75
CA PRO A 133 -0.61 -19.22 9.00
C PRO A 133 -1.37 -18.62 7.81
N ILE A 134 -2.66 -18.94 7.72
CA ILE A 134 -3.60 -18.32 6.80
C ILE A 134 -4.69 -17.63 7.63
N TYR A 135 -4.97 -16.37 7.31
CA TYR A 135 -6.03 -15.60 7.96
C TYR A 135 -7.23 -15.46 7.02
N ASP A 136 -8.40 -15.83 7.52
CA ASP A 136 -9.67 -15.66 6.80
C ASP A 136 -10.32 -14.32 7.19
N PHE A 137 -10.31 -13.36 6.27
CA PHE A 137 -10.92 -12.04 6.45
C PHE A 137 -12.45 -12.08 6.48
N THR A 138 -13.07 -13.15 6.00
CA THR A 138 -14.54 -13.30 6.00
C THR A 138 -15.03 -13.63 7.40
N THR A 139 -14.31 -14.54 8.08
CA THR A 139 -14.61 -14.96 9.46
C THR A 139 -13.84 -14.17 10.51
N GLU A 140 -12.96 -13.25 10.09
CA GLU A 140 -12.04 -12.48 10.94
C GLU A 140 -11.27 -13.36 11.93
N SER A 141 -10.81 -14.54 11.46
CA SER A 141 -10.13 -15.53 12.29
C SER A 141 -9.02 -16.26 11.54
N ARG A 142 -8.10 -16.89 12.30
CA ARG A 142 -7.06 -17.74 11.72
C ARG A 142 -7.68 -19.03 11.22
N SER A 143 -7.33 -19.44 9.99
CA SER A 143 -7.67 -20.74 9.43
C SER A 143 -6.93 -21.87 10.16
N SER A 144 -7.48 -23.08 10.12
CA SER A 144 -6.77 -24.31 10.51
C SER A 144 -5.75 -24.75 9.45
N GLU A 145 -5.85 -24.22 8.23
CA GLU A 145 -4.91 -24.51 7.15
C GLU A 145 -3.65 -23.66 7.30
N THR A 146 -2.54 -24.22 6.81
CA THR A 146 -1.23 -23.56 6.82
C THR A 146 -0.55 -23.75 5.46
N GLU A 147 0.39 -22.89 5.14
CA GLU A 147 1.21 -22.96 3.93
C GLU A 147 2.68 -23.19 4.30
N THR A 148 3.33 -24.14 3.63
CA THR A 148 4.78 -24.35 3.81
C THR A 148 5.54 -23.51 2.77
N LEU A 149 6.44 -22.66 3.26
CA LEU A 149 7.33 -21.85 2.44
C LEU A 149 8.76 -22.42 2.47
N ASP A 150 9.37 -22.54 1.28
CA ASP A 150 10.78 -22.89 1.08
C ASP A 150 11.42 -21.82 0.18
N LEU A 151 12.35 -21.02 0.70
CA LEU A 151 13.00 -19.93 -0.03
C LEU A 151 13.96 -20.43 -1.12
N LYS A 152 14.39 -21.68 -1.09
CA LYS A 152 15.36 -22.23 -2.05
C LYS A 152 16.59 -21.35 -2.28
N GLY A 153 17.05 -20.67 -1.23
CA GLY A 153 18.15 -19.73 -1.28
C GLY A 153 17.80 -18.33 -1.81
N GLY A 154 16.52 -18.05 -2.01
CA GLY A 154 16.01 -16.77 -2.50
C GLY A 154 15.78 -15.73 -1.40
N VAL A 155 15.01 -14.69 -1.75
CA VAL A 155 14.66 -13.55 -0.90
C VAL A 155 13.23 -13.69 -0.40
N CYS A 156 13.00 -13.39 0.88
CA CYS A 156 11.67 -13.26 1.46
C CYS A 156 11.29 -11.78 1.56
N ILE A 157 10.16 -11.38 0.96
CA ILE A 157 9.58 -10.04 1.11
C ILE A 157 8.44 -10.13 2.11
N VAL A 158 8.62 -9.58 3.30
CA VAL A 158 7.60 -9.49 4.35
C VAL A 158 6.90 -8.14 4.20
N GLU A 159 5.64 -8.15 3.77
CA GLU A 159 4.88 -6.93 3.59
C GLU A 159 3.80 -6.76 4.67
N GLY A 160 3.55 -5.52 5.04
CA GLY A 160 2.49 -5.14 5.96
C GLY A 160 2.70 -3.76 6.57
N ILE A 161 1.66 -3.21 7.18
CA ILE A 161 1.74 -1.86 7.76
C ILE A 161 2.79 -1.76 8.87
N HIS A 162 3.09 -2.87 9.55
CA HIS A 162 4.04 -2.95 10.66
C HIS A 162 5.41 -3.52 10.27
N ALA A 163 5.68 -3.79 8.98
CA ALA A 163 6.91 -4.47 8.58
C ALA A 163 8.21 -3.73 8.98
N LEU A 164 8.17 -2.41 9.15
CA LEU A 164 9.30 -1.62 9.64
C LEU A 164 9.28 -1.37 11.16
N ASN A 165 8.34 -1.96 11.90
CA ASN A 165 8.38 -1.87 13.36
C ASN A 165 9.69 -2.49 13.88
N PRO A 166 10.44 -1.79 14.77
CA PRO A 166 11.70 -2.28 15.34
C PRO A 166 11.58 -3.65 16.02
N GLU A 167 10.43 -3.98 16.59
CA GLU A 167 10.16 -5.30 17.19
C GLU A 167 10.21 -6.43 16.16
N LEU A 168 9.91 -6.16 14.88
CA LEU A 168 10.03 -7.12 13.78
C LEU A 168 11.41 -7.04 13.12
N THR A 169 11.87 -5.85 12.76
CA THR A 169 13.15 -5.69 12.08
C THR A 169 14.34 -6.08 12.95
N GLY A 170 14.22 -5.96 14.26
CA GLY A 170 15.24 -6.38 15.24
C GLY A 170 15.36 -7.90 15.43
N LEU A 171 14.44 -8.70 14.84
CA LEU A 171 14.49 -10.15 14.92
C LEU A 171 15.49 -10.81 13.95
N VAL A 172 15.89 -10.07 12.93
CA VAL A 172 16.81 -10.51 11.89
C VAL A 172 18.12 -9.73 12.01
N LYS A 173 19.25 -10.36 11.75
CA LYS A 173 20.55 -9.68 11.78
C LYS A 173 20.54 -8.47 10.85
N GLY A 174 21.13 -7.36 11.29
CA GLY A 174 21.00 -6.06 10.62
C GLY A 174 21.41 -6.06 9.14
N ASP A 175 22.43 -6.83 8.76
CA ASP A 175 22.92 -6.93 7.38
C ASP A 175 22.07 -7.86 6.49
N ASP A 176 21.22 -8.70 7.09
CA ASP A 176 20.34 -9.62 6.36
C ASP A 176 18.94 -9.00 6.03
N VAL A 177 18.70 -7.75 6.45
CA VAL A 177 17.41 -7.04 6.25
C VAL A 177 17.57 -5.83 5.35
N TYR A 178 16.71 -5.73 4.33
CA TYR A 178 16.54 -4.52 3.52
C TYR A 178 15.15 -3.91 3.75
N ARG A 179 15.09 -2.63 4.06
CA ARG A 179 13.87 -1.94 4.51
C ARG A 179 13.33 -1.05 3.42
N ILE A 180 12.08 -1.27 3.01
CA ILE A 180 11.40 -0.48 1.97
C ILE A 180 10.16 0.18 2.56
N TYR A 181 10.02 1.48 2.31
CA TYR A 181 8.78 2.21 2.56
C TYR A 181 8.11 2.54 1.22
N ALA A 182 6.95 1.94 0.95
CA ALA A 182 6.13 2.17 -0.23
C ALA A 182 5.10 3.26 0.04
N GLY A 183 5.05 4.29 -0.81
CA GLY A 183 4.09 5.36 -0.64
C GLY A 183 4.11 6.38 -1.78
N LEU A 184 2.99 7.10 -1.92
CA LEU A 184 2.82 8.12 -2.94
C LEU A 184 3.78 9.31 -2.73
N ARG A 185 4.25 9.88 -3.84
CA ARG A 185 5.17 11.02 -3.88
C ARG A 185 4.70 12.17 -4.77
N GLU A 186 3.53 12.04 -5.39
CA GLU A 186 2.91 13.13 -6.13
C GLU A 186 1.80 13.78 -5.32
N GLU A 187 1.82 15.10 -5.30
CA GLU A 187 0.77 15.99 -4.80
C GLU A 187 0.47 17.00 -5.89
N TYR A 188 -0.74 17.55 -5.91
CA TYR A 188 -1.16 18.40 -7.02
C TYR A 188 -1.55 19.79 -6.52
N CYS A 189 -1.27 20.79 -7.36
CA CYS A 189 -1.45 22.20 -7.02
C CYS A 189 -2.13 22.99 -8.15
N ILE A 190 -2.66 24.14 -7.76
CA ILE A 190 -3.13 25.19 -8.65
C ILE A 190 -2.39 26.47 -8.22
N ASP A 191 -1.71 27.13 -9.14
CA ASP A 191 -0.89 28.32 -8.88
C ASP A 191 0.11 28.12 -7.73
N GLY A 192 0.76 26.94 -7.70
CA GLY A 192 1.72 26.57 -6.67
C GLY A 192 1.10 26.24 -5.28
N ARG A 193 -0.20 26.39 -5.12
CA ARG A 193 -0.90 26.05 -3.87
C ARG A 193 -1.40 24.61 -3.93
N ARG A 194 -0.93 23.77 -3.02
CA ARG A 194 -1.36 22.36 -2.94
C ARG A 194 -2.87 22.25 -2.72
N VAL A 195 -3.56 21.54 -3.62
CA VAL A 195 -4.99 21.29 -3.60
C VAL A 195 -5.27 19.80 -3.28
N ILE A 196 -4.55 18.88 -3.91
CA ILE A 196 -4.71 17.44 -3.70
C ILE A 196 -3.41 16.90 -3.11
N ASN A 197 -3.51 16.26 -1.95
CA ASN A 197 -2.38 15.66 -1.26
C ASN A 197 -2.41 14.12 -1.37
N THR A 198 -1.34 13.46 -0.93
CA THR A 198 -1.25 12.00 -0.99
C THR A 198 -2.30 11.27 -0.14
N GLN A 199 -2.88 11.91 0.89
CA GLN A 199 -3.95 11.31 1.70
C GLN A 199 -5.27 11.30 0.93
N ASP A 200 -5.56 12.34 0.14
CA ASP A 200 -6.75 12.41 -0.71
C ASP A 200 -6.76 11.28 -1.74
N ILE A 201 -5.63 11.06 -2.42
CA ILE A 201 -5.47 9.94 -3.37
C ILE A 201 -5.69 8.58 -2.66
N ARG A 202 -5.10 8.38 -1.48
CA ARG A 202 -5.25 7.13 -0.72
C ARG A 202 -6.66 6.93 -0.18
N LEU A 203 -7.35 8.00 0.21
CA LEU A 203 -8.76 7.93 0.60
C LEU A 203 -9.61 7.43 -0.58
N CYS A 204 -9.41 8.00 -1.78
CA CYS A 204 -10.08 7.56 -3.00
C CYS A 204 -9.75 6.10 -3.32
N ARG A 205 -8.47 5.71 -3.33
CA ARG A 205 -8.02 4.33 -3.53
C ARG A 205 -8.73 3.37 -2.58
N ARG A 206 -8.71 3.68 -1.27
CA ARG A 206 -9.32 2.82 -0.25
C ARG A 206 -10.82 2.71 -0.43
N THR A 207 -11.52 3.83 -0.62
CA THR A 207 -12.98 3.86 -0.77
C THR A 207 -13.43 3.06 -1.99
N LEU A 208 -12.77 3.26 -3.13
CA LEU A 208 -13.09 2.58 -4.39
C LEU A 208 -12.79 1.07 -4.31
N ARG A 209 -11.63 0.68 -3.79
CA ARG A 209 -11.28 -0.72 -3.58
C ARG A 209 -12.24 -1.44 -2.62
N ASP A 210 -12.52 -0.83 -1.47
CA ASP A 210 -13.33 -1.46 -0.43
C ASP A 210 -14.78 -1.63 -0.92
N ALA A 211 -15.30 -0.69 -1.74
CA ALA A 211 -16.61 -0.81 -2.37
C ALA A 211 -16.66 -1.90 -3.44
N ALA A 212 -15.63 -2.00 -4.28
CA ALA A 212 -15.61 -2.92 -5.41
C ALA A 212 -15.20 -4.35 -5.03
N ALA A 213 -14.22 -4.53 -4.14
CA ALA A 213 -13.57 -5.82 -3.89
C ALA A 213 -13.76 -6.39 -2.48
N ARG A 214 -14.17 -5.58 -1.50
CA ARG A 214 -14.27 -6.01 -0.10
C ARG A 214 -15.68 -5.99 0.47
N GLY A 215 -16.70 -5.69 -0.35
CA GLY A 215 -18.11 -5.61 0.07
C GLY A 215 -18.38 -4.57 1.16
N ARG A 216 -17.46 -3.62 1.38
CA ARG A 216 -17.57 -2.57 2.39
C ARG A 216 -18.10 -1.29 1.75
N SER A 217 -19.21 -0.76 2.30
CA SER A 217 -19.77 0.49 1.77
C SER A 217 -18.81 1.67 1.93
N PRO A 218 -18.83 2.67 1.02
CA PRO A 218 -18.04 3.91 1.17
C PRO A 218 -18.25 4.58 2.52
N ALA A 219 -19.48 4.62 3.04
CA ALA A 219 -19.79 5.19 4.35
C ALA A 219 -18.97 4.55 5.49
N LYS A 220 -18.83 3.22 5.49
CA LYS A 220 -18.02 2.51 6.48
C LYS A 220 -16.52 2.82 6.33
N THR A 221 -16.04 2.92 5.10
CA THR A 221 -14.61 3.26 4.84
C THR A 221 -14.29 4.68 5.29
N LEU A 222 -15.16 5.64 4.96
CA LEU A 222 -15.00 7.04 5.36
C LEU A 222 -15.05 7.21 6.88
N ALA A 223 -16.00 6.57 7.55
CA ALA A 223 -16.11 6.62 9.02
C ALA A 223 -14.88 6.09 9.77
N MET A 224 -14.06 5.26 9.12
CA MET A 224 -12.81 4.74 9.69
C MET A 224 -11.59 5.58 9.34
N TRP A 225 -11.69 6.55 8.42
CA TRP A 225 -10.52 7.17 7.81
C TRP A 225 -9.66 7.94 8.81
N ASP A 226 -10.25 8.71 9.70
CA ASP A 226 -9.51 9.47 10.72
C ASP A 226 -8.73 8.54 11.66
N ARG A 227 -9.32 7.41 12.03
CA ARG A 227 -8.65 6.39 12.86
C ARG A 227 -7.47 5.74 12.13
N VAL A 228 -7.61 5.51 10.83
CA VAL A 228 -6.52 5.00 9.98
C VAL A 228 -5.37 6.00 9.95
N LEU A 229 -5.63 7.29 9.75
CA LEU A 229 -4.61 8.34 9.76
C LEU A 229 -3.91 8.48 11.11
N ASP A 230 -4.67 8.34 12.19
CA ASP A 230 -4.17 8.37 13.57
C ASP A 230 -3.27 7.14 13.85
N GLY A 231 -3.73 5.93 13.52
CA GLY A 231 -2.93 4.70 13.62
C GLY A 231 -1.65 4.76 12.78
N GLU A 232 -1.72 5.28 11.55
CA GLU A 232 -0.53 5.52 10.73
C GLU A 232 0.48 6.44 11.42
N THR A 233 -0.02 7.48 12.08
CA THR A 233 0.85 8.44 12.77
C THR A 233 1.51 7.82 13.98
N ARG A 234 0.79 6.99 14.74
CA ARG A 234 1.29 6.30 15.93
C ARG A 234 2.25 5.16 15.59
N TYR A 235 1.91 4.33 14.60
CA TYR A 235 2.53 3.01 14.45
C TYR A 235 3.35 2.82 13.16
N ILE A 236 3.24 3.74 12.16
CA ILE A 236 3.84 3.52 10.84
C ILE A 236 4.80 4.64 10.44
N LYS A 237 4.34 5.89 10.50
CA LYS A 237 5.11 7.05 9.98
C LYS A 237 6.43 7.30 10.69
N GLY A 238 6.50 6.99 11.99
CA GLY A 238 7.72 7.14 12.79
C GLY A 238 8.89 6.30 12.26
N PHE A 239 8.61 5.15 11.64
CA PHE A 239 9.63 4.24 11.13
C PHE A 239 10.03 4.48 9.67
N LYS A 240 9.41 5.44 8.99
CA LYS A 240 9.75 5.78 7.60
C LYS A 240 11.22 6.15 7.42
N THR A 241 11.82 6.81 8.40
CA THR A 241 13.22 7.25 8.36
C THR A 241 14.22 6.11 8.51
N THR A 242 13.76 4.93 8.94
CA THR A 242 14.60 3.72 9.05
C THR A 242 14.65 2.93 7.75
N ALA A 243 13.86 3.32 6.72
CA ALA A 243 13.86 2.66 5.43
C ALA A 243 15.19 2.89 4.68
N ASP A 244 15.70 1.84 4.07
CA ASP A 244 16.87 1.88 3.19
C ASP A 244 16.49 2.40 1.80
N PHE A 245 15.21 2.22 1.41
CA PHE A 245 14.68 2.63 0.12
C PHE A 245 13.24 3.14 0.23
N LEU A 246 12.93 4.22 -0.50
CA LEU A 246 11.58 4.76 -0.63
C LEU A 246 11.03 4.41 -2.02
N LEU A 247 10.09 3.46 -2.09
CA LEU A 247 9.42 3.10 -3.32
C LEU A 247 8.24 4.04 -3.56
N ASP A 248 8.34 4.88 -4.58
CA ASP A 248 7.26 5.75 -5.00
C ASP A 248 6.19 4.96 -5.77
N THR A 249 4.97 4.96 -5.27
CA THR A 249 3.81 4.26 -5.83
C THR A 249 2.80 5.21 -6.48
N SER A 250 3.23 6.41 -6.88
CA SER A 250 2.41 7.37 -7.61
C SER A 250 2.36 7.04 -9.10
N PHE A 251 1.19 7.33 -9.69
CA PHE A 251 0.95 7.29 -11.13
C PHE A 251 0.24 8.59 -11.52
N THR A 252 0.87 9.39 -12.37
CA THR A 252 0.33 10.71 -12.72
C THR A 252 -1.07 10.62 -13.37
N TYR A 253 -1.30 9.61 -14.23
CA TYR A 253 -2.62 9.44 -14.88
C TYR A 253 -3.73 8.98 -13.92
N GLU A 254 -3.38 8.45 -12.75
CA GLU A 254 -4.34 8.04 -11.72
C GLU A 254 -5.24 9.19 -11.27
N LEU A 255 -4.73 10.42 -11.29
CA LEU A 255 -5.51 11.60 -10.96
C LEU A 255 -6.81 11.66 -11.77
N GLY A 256 -6.74 11.42 -13.08
CA GLY A 256 -7.90 11.42 -13.97
C GLY A 256 -8.79 10.18 -13.83
N LEU A 257 -8.24 9.02 -13.46
CA LEU A 257 -9.05 7.85 -13.12
C LEU A 257 -9.94 8.15 -11.90
N ILE A 258 -9.37 8.75 -10.86
CA ILE A 258 -10.10 9.16 -9.67
C ILE A 258 -11.18 10.19 -10.04
N ALA A 259 -10.83 11.26 -10.76
CA ALA A 259 -11.77 12.29 -11.20
C ALA A 259 -12.98 11.70 -11.96
N LYS A 260 -12.74 10.63 -12.77
CA LYS A 260 -13.80 9.91 -13.48
C LYS A 260 -14.72 9.13 -12.56
N LEU A 261 -14.18 8.54 -11.47
CA LEU A 261 -14.89 7.60 -10.60
C LEU A 261 -15.59 8.26 -9.42
N LEU A 262 -15.19 9.47 -9.02
CA LEU A 262 -15.77 10.13 -7.84
C LEU A 262 -17.27 10.39 -7.99
N ARG A 263 -17.74 10.86 -9.16
CA ARG A 263 -19.16 11.15 -9.40
C ARG A 263 -20.08 9.92 -9.30
N PRO A 264 -19.76 8.77 -9.95
CA PRO A 264 -20.55 7.55 -9.79
C PRO A 264 -20.71 7.11 -8.33
N VAL A 265 -19.67 7.22 -7.52
CA VAL A 265 -19.74 6.87 -6.10
C VAL A 265 -20.70 7.78 -5.35
N SER A 266 -20.65 9.11 -5.56
CA SER A 266 -21.55 10.08 -4.93
C SER A 266 -23.02 9.85 -5.33
N GLN A 267 -23.27 9.35 -6.54
CA GLN A 267 -24.64 9.08 -7.03
C GLN A 267 -25.19 7.74 -6.55
N ARG A 268 -24.34 6.75 -6.36
CA ARG A 268 -24.76 5.37 -6.01
C ARG A 268 -24.95 5.15 -4.51
N PHE A 269 -24.22 5.89 -3.67
CA PHE A 269 -24.23 5.69 -2.23
C PHE A 269 -24.72 6.95 -1.51
N THR A 270 -25.69 6.77 -0.61
CA THR A 270 -26.12 7.84 0.30
C THR A 270 -25.08 7.98 1.41
N LEU A 271 -24.47 9.15 1.49
CA LEU A 271 -23.55 9.54 2.56
C LEU A 271 -24.22 10.62 3.42
N GLU A 272 -23.99 10.60 4.72
CA GLU A 272 -24.61 11.51 5.67
C GLU A 272 -23.59 12.09 6.65
N GLY A 273 -23.88 13.27 7.19
CA GLY A 273 -23.07 13.92 8.21
C GLY A 273 -21.61 14.11 7.78
N HIS A 274 -20.69 13.87 8.70
CA HIS A 274 -19.24 14.03 8.48
C HIS A 274 -18.72 13.23 7.25
N ASN A 275 -19.24 12.06 6.98
CA ASN A 275 -18.83 11.26 5.82
C ASN A 275 -19.19 11.93 4.49
N ALA A 276 -20.35 12.58 4.41
CA ALA A 276 -20.75 13.35 3.23
C ALA A 276 -19.84 14.58 3.05
N GLU A 277 -19.61 15.32 4.13
CA GLU A 277 -18.73 16.50 4.11
C GLU A 277 -17.31 16.14 3.64
N LEU A 278 -16.71 15.08 4.21
CA LEU A 278 -15.37 14.59 3.84
C LEU A 278 -15.30 14.18 2.37
N TRP A 279 -16.31 13.45 1.89
CA TRP A 279 -16.36 13.00 0.51
C TRP A 279 -16.56 14.14 -0.47
N ASP A 280 -17.50 15.07 -0.19
CA ASP A 280 -17.77 16.23 -1.02
C ASP A 280 -16.60 17.20 -1.08
N GLU A 281 -15.90 17.39 0.04
CA GLU A 281 -14.66 18.18 0.07
C GLU A 281 -13.58 17.52 -0.78
N THR A 282 -13.42 16.20 -0.66
CA THR A 282 -12.47 15.44 -1.48
C THR A 282 -12.84 15.56 -2.95
N ALA A 283 -14.10 15.35 -3.33
CA ALA A 283 -14.56 15.43 -4.72
C ALA A 283 -14.34 16.82 -5.32
N ARG A 284 -14.60 17.90 -4.57
CA ARG A 284 -14.34 19.28 -5.01
C ARG A 284 -12.89 19.54 -5.38
N ARG A 285 -11.93 18.90 -4.70
CA ARG A 285 -10.51 19.04 -5.03
C ARG A 285 -10.17 18.52 -6.43
N PHE A 286 -10.97 17.61 -6.98
CA PHE A 286 -10.81 17.00 -8.30
C PHE A 286 -11.65 17.69 -9.40
N GLU A 287 -12.42 18.74 -9.11
CA GLU A 287 -13.33 19.38 -10.09
C GLU A 287 -12.60 19.92 -11.34
N HIS A 288 -11.36 20.38 -11.17
CA HIS A 288 -10.54 20.93 -12.25
C HIS A 288 -9.66 19.89 -12.95
N VAL A 289 -9.79 18.63 -12.60
CA VAL A 289 -8.97 17.54 -13.15
C VAL A 289 -9.63 16.94 -14.39
N ALA A 290 -8.92 16.90 -15.50
CA ALA A 290 -9.35 16.22 -16.72
C ALA A 290 -9.47 14.71 -16.47
N PRO A 291 -10.65 14.10 -16.70
CA PRO A 291 -10.85 12.68 -16.44
C PRO A 291 -10.15 11.79 -17.47
N VAL A 292 -9.67 10.63 -17.01
CA VAL A 292 -9.09 9.57 -17.83
C VAL A 292 -9.98 8.33 -17.76
N LYS A 293 -10.11 7.61 -18.90
CA LYS A 293 -10.97 6.43 -19.00
C LYS A 293 -10.30 5.21 -18.36
N LEU A 294 -11.11 4.37 -17.70
CA LEU A 294 -10.65 3.13 -17.04
C LEU A 294 -10.09 2.09 -18.00
N GLU A 295 -10.52 2.11 -19.27
CA GLU A 295 -10.04 1.19 -20.32
C GLU A 295 -8.54 1.37 -20.62
N LEU A 296 -7.96 2.49 -20.20
CA LEU A 296 -6.52 2.74 -20.30
C LEU A 296 -5.70 2.09 -19.17
N LEU A 297 -6.36 1.53 -18.15
CA LEU A 297 -5.70 0.85 -17.05
C LEU A 297 -5.21 -0.55 -17.50
N PRO A 298 -3.89 -0.79 -17.62
CA PRO A 298 -3.35 -2.07 -18.06
C PRO A 298 -3.77 -3.23 -17.15
N ALA A 299 -3.86 -4.44 -17.70
CA ALA A 299 -4.25 -5.62 -16.92
C ALA A 299 -3.27 -5.97 -15.80
N ASP A 300 -1.99 -5.63 -15.97
CA ASP A 300 -0.90 -5.86 -15.03
C ASP A 300 -0.56 -4.64 -14.15
N SER A 301 -1.33 -3.54 -14.24
CA SER A 301 -1.08 -2.33 -13.44
C SER A 301 -1.31 -2.59 -11.96
N MET A 302 -0.44 -2.00 -11.12
CA MET A 302 -0.63 -1.96 -9.67
C MET A 302 -1.96 -1.28 -9.27
N LEU A 303 -2.42 -0.33 -10.07
CA LEU A 303 -3.67 0.38 -9.83
C LEU A 303 -4.92 -0.52 -9.93
N ARG A 304 -4.81 -1.72 -10.51
CA ARG A 304 -5.89 -2.73 -10.51
C ARG A 304 -6.31 -3.15 -9.10
N GLU A 305 -5.43 -3.05 -8.13
CA GLU A 305 -5.79 -3.24 -6.72
C GLU A 305 -6.94 -2.34 -6.28
N PHE A 306 -7.05 -1.14 -6.89
CA PHE A 306 -7.99 -0.12 -6.46
C PHE A 306 -9.15 0.12 -7.41
N TYR A 307 -8.98 -0.17 -8.70
CA TYR A 307 -9.90 0.27 -9.76
C TYR A 307 -10.36 -0.88 -10.67
N ALA A 308 -10.21 -2.16 -10.27
CA ALA A 308 -10.55 -3.30 -11.12
C ALA A 308 -12.04 -3.69 -11.09
N GLY A 309 -12.83 -3.17 -10.15
CA GLY A 309 -14.26 -3.49 -10.00
C GLY A 309 -15.17 -2.41 -10.56
N GLU A 310 -16.41 -2.78 -10.91
CA GLU A 310 -17.49 -1.82 -11.10
C GLU A 310 -17.88 -1.23 -9.74
N VAL A 311 -17.78 0.09 -9.64
CA VAL A 311 -18.22 0.86 -8.46
C VAL A 311 -19.65 1.37 -8.66
#